data_1c0b20698062b023ce2598c45e21fc91
#
_entry.id   1c0b20698062b023ce2598c45e21fc91
#
_cell.length_a   1.000
_cell.length_b   1.000
_cell.length_c   1.000
_cell.angle_alpha   90.00
_cell.angle_beta   90.00
_cell.angle_gamma   90.00
#
_symmetry.space_group_name_H-M   'P 1'
#
loop_
_entity.id
_entity.type
_entity.pdbx_description
1 polymer ?
#
loop_
_entity_poly.entity_id
_entity_poly.type
_entity_poly.pdbx_seq_one_letter_code
_entity_poly.pdbx_strand_id
1 'polypeptide(L)'
;FARNNKLLGIIAVADTIKKDSPQAIRELQNMGIRVVMITGDNERSAKAIGKLAGVDEVIAGVLPEGKEKEIARLKEQGSVIMVGDGINDAPALTRADIGIAIGAGTDVAIDAADIVLMKSRLSDVPAAIRLSRFTLRNIHENLFWAFIYNIIGIPLAAGVWIPIFGWTLNPMF
;
A
#
# COMPACT_ATOMS: atom_id res chain seq x y z
N PHE A 1 4.04 -20.31 -36.12
CA PHE A 1 4.70 -21.55 -36.55
C PHE A 1 4.74 -21.59 -38.08
N ALA A 2 5.91 -21.85 -38.65
CA ALA A 2 6.08 -22.02 -40.09
C ALA A 2 6.86 -23.30 -40.37
N ARG A 3 6.57 -23.96 -41.47
CA ARG A 3 7.31 -25.12 -41.99
C ARG A 3 7.54 -24.94 -43.49
N ASN A 4 8.77 -25.07 -43.95
CA ASN A 4 9.15 -24.90 -45.35
C ASN A 4 8.62 -23.59 -45.96
N ASN A 5 8.83 -22.46 -45.31
CA ASN A 5 8.38 -21.13 -45.66
C ASN A 5 6.83 -20.94 -45.77
N LYS A 6 6.05 -21.90 -45.31
CA LYS A 6 4.58 -21.83 -45.25
C LYS A 6 4.12 -21.59 -43.83
N LEU A 7 3.35 -20.51 -43.58
CA LEU A 7 2.75 -20.23 -42.28
C LEU A 7 1.70 -21.30 -41.97
N LEU A 8 1.90 -22.02 -40.87
CA LEU A 8 0.99 -23.07 -40.40
C LEU A 8 -0.03 -22.56 -39.38
N GLY A 9 0.34 -21.54 -38.59
CA GLY A 9 -0.53 -20.95 -37.63
C GLY A 9 0.19 -19.90 -36.77
N ILE A 10 -0.61 -19.08 -36.10
CA ILE A 10 -0.15 -18.07 -35.12
C ILE A 10 -0.78 -18.42 -33.78
N ILE A 11 0.03 -18.48 -32.74
CA ILE A 11 -0.46 -18.56 -31.35
C ILE A 11 -0.14 -17.20 -30.73
N ALA A 12 -1.16 -16.52 -30.28
CA ALA A 12 -1.04 -15.29 -29.51
C ALA A 12 -1.19 -15.63 -28.02
N VAL A 13 -0.24 -15.18 -27.21
CA VAL A 13 -0.30 -15.27 -25.76
C VAL A 13 -0.38 -13.86 -25.22
N ALA A 14 -1.34 -13.60 -24.36
CA ALA A 14 -1.49 -12.31 -23.70
C ALA A 14 -1.79 -12.55 -22.21
N ASP A 15 -1.16 -11.76 -21.37
CA ASP A 15 -1.52 -11.74 -19.95
C ASP A 15 -2.90 -11.11 -19.75
N THR A 16 -3.67 -11.70 -18.86
CA THR A 16 -4.99 -11.20 -18.49
C THR A 16 -4.92 -10.49 -17.14
N ILE A 17 -5.57 -9.34 -17.06
CA ILE A 17 -5.71 -8.62 -15.79
C ILE A 17 -6.53 -9.48 -14.80
N LYS A 18 -6.09 -9.55 -13.55
CA LYS A 18 -6.88 -10.17 -12.48
C LYS A 18 -8.19 -9.42 -12.32
N LYS A 19 -9.28 -10.14 -12.13
CA LYS A 19 -10.65 -9.59 -12.10
C LYS A 19 -10.85 -8.52 -11.01
N ASP A 20 -10.11 -8.61 -9.93
CA ASP A 20 -10.18 -7.68 -8.79
C ASP A 20 -9.35 -6.40 -8.98
N SER A 21 -8.39 -6.38 -9.93
CA SER A 21 -7.46 -5.26 -10.10
C SER A 21 -8.14 -3.92 -10.43
N PRO A 22 -9.10 -3.83 -11.37
CA PRO A 22 -9.74 -2.56 -11.68
C PRO A 22 -10.54 -1.98 -10.51
N GLN A 23 -11.12 -2.83 -9.67
CA GLN A 23 -11.83 -2.39 -8.48
C GLN A 23 -10.86 -1.89 -7.43
N ALA A 24 -9.80 -2.64 -7.15
CA ALA A 24 -8.77 -2.26 -6.19
C ALA A 24 -8.11 -0.92 -6.54
N ILE A 25 -7.80 -0.70 -7.83
CA ILE A 25 -7.23 0.56 -8.33
C ILE A 25 -8.19 1.72 -8.09
N ARG A 26 -9.46 1.57 -8.41
CA ARG A 26 -10.48 2.60 -8.12
C ARG A 26 -10.61 2.91 -6.63
N GLU A 27 -10.55 1.89 -5.77
CA GLU A 27 -10.57 2.10 -4.32
C GLU A 27 -9.36 2.90 -3.84
N LEU A 28 -8.16 2.63 -4.36
CA LEU A 28 -6.95 3.40 -4.05
C LEU A 28 -7.07 4.86 -4.52
N GLN A 29 -7.56 5.07 -5.76
CA GLN A 29 -7.80 6.42 -6.31
C GLN A 29 -8.83 7.20 -5.47
N ASN A 30 -9.89 6.55 -5.01
CA ASN A 30 -10.89 7.15 -4.11
C ASN A 30 -10.31 7.53 -2.72
N MET A 31 -9.19 6.91 -2.33
CA MET A 31 -8.44 7.29 -1.12
C MET A 31 -7.46 8.45 -1.35
N GLY A 32 -7.42 9.01 -2.56
CA GLY A 32 -6.50 10.06 -2.98
C GLY A 32 -5.10 9.55 -3.33
N ILE A 33 -4.95 8.27 -3.62
CA ILE A 33 -3.68 7.63 -3.96
C ILE A 33 -3.57 7.53 -5.48
N ARG A 34 -2.51 8.12 -6.06
CA ARG A 34 -2.15 7.95 -7.47
C ARG A 34 -1.59 6.56 -7.70
N VAL A 35 -2.11 5.85 -8.69
CA VAL A 35 -1.71 4.48 -9.01
C VAL A 35 -0.86 4.45 -10.28
N VAL A 36 0.38 4.01 -10.14
CA VAL A 36 1.35 3.90 -11.25
C VAL A 36 1.68 2.44 -11.50
N MET A 37 1.58 2.00 -12.74
CA MET A 37 1.98 0.65 -13.16
C MET A 37 3.38 0.67 -13.73
N ILE A 38 4.29 -0.11 -13.16
CA ILE A 38 5.67 -0.29 -13.66
C ILE A 38 5.79 -1.71 -14.19
N THR A 39 6.17 -1.85 -15.46
CA THR A 39 6.28 -3.16 -16.12
C THR A 39 7.49 -3.24 -17.07
N GLY A 40 8.02 -4.45 -17.22
CA GLY A 40 9.02 -4.77 -18.25
C GLY A 40 8.46 -4.96 -19.66
N ASP A 41 7.14 -5.00 -19.81
CA ASP A 41 6.47 -5.19 -21.09
C ASP A 41 6.71 -4.03 -22.05
N ASN A 42 6.51 -4.31 -23.32
CA ASN A 42 6.57 -3.26 -24.35
C ASN A 42 5.46 -2.22 -24.12
N GLU A 43 5.72 -1.00 -24.54
CA GLU A 43 4.86 0.16 -24.33
C GLU A 43 3.42 -0.03 -24.82
N ARG A 44 3.23 -0.72 -25.94
CA ARG A 44 1.89 -0.96 -26.52
C ARG A 44 1.05 -1.87 -25.64
N SER A 45 1.62 -2.98 -25.17
CA SER A 45 0.95 -3.93 -24.27
C SER A 45 0.69 -3.30 -22.90
N ALA A 46 1.69 -2.63 -22.36
CA ALA A 46 1.60 -1.97 -21.07
C ALA A 46 0.48 -0.90 -21.04
N LYS A 47 0.41 -0.04 -22.08
CA LYS A 47 -0.64 0.97 -22.21
C LYS A 47 -2.04 0.34 -22.34
N ALA A 48 -2.17 -0.76 -23.09
CA ALA A 48 -3.44 -1.45 -23.23
C ALA A 48 -3.91 -2.04 -21.89
N ILE A 49 -3.01 -2.70 -21.14
CA ILE A 49 -3.28 -3.27 -19.81
C ILE A 49 -3.58 -2.16 -18.81
N GLY A 50 -2.77 -1.10 -18.78
CA GLY A 50 -2.97 0.04 -17.87
C GLY A 50 -4.32 0.73 -18.07
N LYS A 51 -4.75 0.90 -19.33
CA LYS A 51 -6.08 1.44 -19.65
C LYS A 51 -7.21 0.53 -19.15
N LEU A 52 -7.07 -0.78 -19.33
CA LEU A 52 -8.06 -1.76 -18.84
C LEU A 52 -8.09 -1.82 -17.30
N ALA A 53 -6.93 -1.70 -16.67
CA ALA A 53 -6.81 -1.66 -15.21
C ALA A 53 -7.30 -0.35 -14.61
N GLY A 54 -7.22 0.76 -15.35
CA GLY A 54 -7.61 2.09 -14.92
C GLY A 54 -6.57 2.81 -14.09
N VAL A 55 -5.27 2.50 -14.28
CA VAL A 55 -4.17 3.19 -13.58
C VAL A 55 -3.98 4.62 -14.10
N ASP A 56 -3.41 5.50 -13.27
CA ASP A 56 -3.19 6.90 -13.61
C ASP A 56 -1.98 7.09 -14.53
N GLU A 57 -0.97 6.23 -14.40
CA GLU A 57 0.26 6.29 -15.18
C GLU A 57 0.79 4.88 -15.47
N VAL A 58 1.47 4.74 -16.61
CA VAL A 58 2.14 3.50 -17.03
C VAL A 58 3.59 3.80 -17.38
N ILE A 59 4.51 3.12 -16.72
CA ILE A 59 5.95 3.16 -16.99
C ILE A 59 6.33 1.78 -17.56
N ALA A 60 6.55 1.72 -18.85
CA ALA A 60 6.78 0.49 -19.61
C ALA A 60 8.26 0.27 -19.94
N GLY A 61 8.64 -0.96 -20.28
CA GLY A 61 10.01 -1.31 -20.72
C GLY A 61 11.05 -1.21 -19.60
N VAL A 62 10.64 -1.27 -18.36
CA VAL A 62 11.54 -1.16 -17.21
C VAL A 62 12.11 -2.53 -16.87
N LEU A 63 13.42 -2.70 -17.06
CA LEU A 63 14.13 -3.90 -16.62
C LEU A 63 14.07 -4.04 -15.07
N PRO A 64 14.25 -5.25 -14.52
CA PRO A 64 14.21 -5.47 -13.08
C PRO A 64 15.08 -4.48 -12.27
N GLU A 65 16.32 -4.25 -12.71
CA GLU A 65 17.25 -3.28 -12.11
C GLU A 65 16.82 -1.81 -12.27
N GLY A 66 15.97 -1.52 -13.24
CA GLY A 66 15.42 -0.19 -13.49
C GLY A 66 14.25 0.16 -12.57
N LYS A 67 13.53 -0.84 -12.03
CA LYS A 67 12.38 -0.61 -11.16
C LYS A 67 12.76 0.19 -9.91
N GLU A 68 13.88 -0.13 -9.28
CA GLU A 68 14.39 0.59 -8.11
C GLU A 68 14.63 2.08 -8.44
N LYS A 69 15.18 2.39 -9.62
CA LYS A 69 15.44 3.77 -10.05
C LYS A 69 14.14 4.54 -10.26
N GLU A 70 13.13 3.89 -10.84
CA GLU A 70 11.81 4.50 -11.03
C GLU A 70 11.12 4.77 -9.69
N ILE A 71 11.22 3.86 -8.71
CA ILE A 71 10.75 4.10 -7.35
C ILE A 71 11.47 5.29 -6.72
N ALA A 72 12.80 5.39 -6.85
CA ALA A 72 13.56 6.53 -6.34
C ALA A 72 13.08 7.86 -6.96
N ARG A 73 12.84 7.88 -8.27
CA ARG A 73 12.29 9.05 -8.99
C ARG A 73 10.88 9.43 -8.50
N LEU A 74 10.02 8.45 -8.28
CA LEU A 74 8.67 8.69 -7.79
C LEU A 74 8.67 9.24 -6.35
N LYS A 75 9.63 8.83 -5.52
CA LYS A 75 9.80 9.34 -4.13
C LYS A 75 10.11 10.84 -4.08
N GLU A 76 10.70 11.41 -5.13
CA GLU A 76 10.90 12.86 -5.23
C GLU A 76 9.58 13.63 -5.33
N GLN A 77 8.51 12.97 -5.78
CA GLN A 77 7.17 13.54 -5.93
C GLN A 77 6.27 13.32 -4.71
N GLY A 78 6.62 12.40 -3.82
CA GLY A 78 5.84 12.07 -2.63
C GLY A 78 6.15 10.69 -2.08
N SER A 79 5.46 10.29 -1.01
CA SER A 79 5.62 8.96 -0.42
C SER A 79 5.12 7.87 -1.36
N VAL A 80 5.89 6.79 -1.49
CA VAL A 80 5.65 5.70 -2.43
C VAL A 80 5.41 4.38 -1.70
N ILE A 81 4.31 3.73 -2.04
CA ILE A 81 4.04 2.33 -1.69
C ILE A 81 4.34 1.48 -2.92
N MET A 82 5.27 0.55 -2.80
CA MET A 82 5.55 -0.44 -3.85
C MET A 82 4.78 -1.73 -3.54
N VAL A 83 4.07 -2.24 -4.54
CA VAL A 83 3.38 -3.53 -4.46
C VAL A 83 3.99 -4.47 -5.49
N GLY A 84 4.49 -5.62 -5.04
CA GLY A 84 5.13 -6.61 -5.90
C GLY A 84 4.84 -8.05 -5.44
N ASP A 85 5.09 -9.02 -6.30
CA ASP A 85 4.82 -10.44 -6.03
C ASP A 85 6.04 -11.35 -6.23
N GLY A 86 7.15 -10.82 -6.70
CA GLY A 86 8.29 -11.62 -7.12
C GLY A 86 9.64 -11.22 -6.55
N ILE A 87 10.60 -12.12 -6.71
CA ILE A 87 12.01 -11.93 -6.35
C ILE A 87 12.60 -10.69 -7.04
N ASN A 88 12.18 -10.45 -8.28
CA ASN A 88 12.67 -9.33 -9.10
C ASN A 88 12.21 -7.97 -8.59
N ASP A 89 11.23 -7.93 -7.70
CA ASP A 89 10.69 -6.70 -7.12
C ASP A 89 11.35 -6.35 -5.77
N ALA A 90 12.12 -7.25 -5.17
CA ALA A 90 12.73 -7.06 -3.87
C ALA A 90 13.55 -5.75 -3.74
N PRO A 91 14.41 -5.35 -4.69
CA PRO A 91 15.11 -4.06 -4.60
C PRO A 91 14.15 -2.87 -4.63
N ALA A 92 13.08 -2.93 -5.42
CA ALA A 92 12.08 -1.88 -5.52
C ALA A 92 11.19 -1.81 -4.25
N LEU A 93 10.84 -2.96 -3.66
CA LEU A 93 10.13 -3.05 -2.39
C LEU A 93 10.93 -2.39 -1.26
N THR A 94 12.20 -2.74 -1.12
CA THR A 94 13.10 -2.14 -0.11
C THR A 94 13.34 -0.64 -0.35
N ARG A 95 13.32 -0.18 -1.59
CA ARG A 95 13.55 1.23 -1.93
C ARG A 95 12.36 2.13 -1.64
N ALA A 96 11.15 1.62 -1.68
CA ALA A 96 9.91 2.35 -1.40
C ALA A 96 9.85 2.84 0.06
N ASP A 97 8.91 3.70 0.39
CA ASP A 97 8.65 4.09 1.77
C ASP A 97 7.88 2.99 2.51
N ILE A 98 7.08 2.21 1.76
CA ILE A 98 6.42 1.00 2.23
C ILE A 98 6.45 -0.03 1.10
N GLY A 99 7.02 -1.20 1.37
CA GLY A 99 7.00 -2.36 0.49
C GLY A 99 5.88 -3.31 0.87
N ILE A 100 5.04 -3.70 -0.09
CA ILE A 100 3.97 -4.68 0.11
C ILE A 100 4.18 -5.86 -0.82
N ALA A 101 4.43 -7.04 -0.28
CA ALA A 101 4.45 -8.28 -1.03
C ALA A 101 3.05 -8.89 -1.09
N ILE A 102 2.60 -9.32 -2.29
CA ILE A 102 1.30 -9.97 -2.48
C ILE A 102 1.47 -11.41 -2.95
N GLY A 103 0.65 -12.31 -2.39
CA GLY A 103 0.72 -13.75 -2.66
C GLY A 103 1.68 -14.46 -1.71
N ALA A 104 1.72 -15.77 -1.79
CA ALA A 104 2.73 -16.58 -1.10
C ALA A 104 4.08 -16.38 -1.82
N GLY A 105 4.60 -15.16 -1.70
CA GLY A 105 5.83 -14.73 -2.35
C GLY A 105 7.01 -15.63 -1.95
N THR A 106 8.06 -15.56 -2.71
CA THR A 106 9.32 -16.19 -2.34
C THR A 106 9.85 -15.59 -1.05
N ASP A 107 10.58 -16.35 -0.27
CA ASP A 107 11.17 -15.89 1.00
C ASP A 107 11.90 -14.54 0.82
N VAL A 108 12.54 -14.32 -0.32
CA VAL A 108 13.23 -13.06 -0.66
C VAL A 108 12.28 -11.86 -0.76
N ALA A 109 11.09 -12.03 -1.32
CA ALA A 109 10.11 -10.94 -1.41
C ALA A 109 9.47 -10.66 -0.04
N ILE A 110 9.32 -11.70 0.79
CA ILE A 110 8.83 -11.59 2.17
C ILE A 110 9.82 -10.80 3.02
N ASP A 111 11.12 -11.11 2.90
CA ASP A 111 12.19 -10.43 3.66
C ASP A 111 12.39 -8.96 3.23
N ALA A 112 12.03 -8.62 1.99
CA ALA A 112 12.17 -7.27 1.43
C ALA A 112 10.96 -6.36 1.67
N ALA A 113 9.83 -6.90 2.13
CA ALA A 113 8.58 -6.16 2.28
C ALA A 113 8.28 -5.84 3.74
N ASP A 114 7.72 -4.65 3.98
CA ASP A 114 7.20 -4.25 5.30
C ASP A 114 5.87 -4.94 5.63
N ILE A 115 5.09 -5.26 4.61
CA ILE A 115 3.77 -5.89 4.72
C ILE A 115 3.70 -7.08 3.75
N VAL A 116 3.25 -8.21 4.24
CA VAL A 116 3.02 -9.41 3.42
C VAL A 116 1.53 -9.74 3.41
N LEU A 117 0.93 -9.73 2.22
CA LEU A 117 -0.45 -10.12 1.98
C LEU A 117 -0.48 -11.55 1.43
N MET A 118 -0.97 -12.48 2.23
CA MET A 118 -0.91 -13.92 1.95
C MET A 118 -1.67 -14.35 0.69
N LYS A 119 -2.66 -13.55 0.27
CA LYS A 119 -3.44 -13.85 -0.94
C LYS A 119 -2.93 -13.04 -2.11
N SER A 120 -2.84 -13.67 -3.29
CA SER A 120 -2.44 -12.99 -4.53
C SER A 120 -3.59 -12.16 -5.12
N ARG A 121 -4.12 -11.21 -4.32
CA ARG A 121 -5.23 -10.32 -4.70
C ARG A 121 -4.85 -8.87 -4.44
N LEU A 122 -5.00 -8.04 -5.47
CA LEU A 122 -4.72 -6.60 -5.35
C LEU A 122 -5.73 -5.90 -4.43
N SER A 123 -6.95 -6.42 -4.31
CA SER A 123 -8.01 -5.92 -3.41
C SER A 123 -7.62 -5.91 -1.92
N ASP A 124 -6.64 -6.72 -1.53
CA ASP A 124 -6.18 -6.76 -0.15
C ASP A 124 -5.28 -5.54 0.21
N VAL A 125 -4.69 -4.87 -0.80
CA VAL A 125 -3.90 -3.64 -0.60
C VAL A 125 -4.74 -2.47 -0.08
N PRO A 126 -5.83 -2.03 -0.73
CA PRO A 126 -6.69 -0.99 -0.17
C PRO A 126 -7.31 -1.40 1.17
N ALA A 127 -7.56 -2.69 1.42
CA ALA A 127 -8.03 -3.17 2.71
C ALA A 127 -6.99 -2.97 3.82
N ALA A 128 -5.72 -3.29 3.56
CA ALA A 128 -4.61 -3.07 4.49
C ALA A 128 -4.42 -1.58 4.82
N ILE A 129 -4.50 -0.70 3.81
CA ILE A 129 -4.41 0.76 4.01
C ILE A 129 -5.57 1.27 4.88
N ARG A 130 -6.80 0.79 4.64
CA ARG A 130 -7.96 1.15 5.48
C ARG A 130 -7.75 0.69 6.93
N LEU A 131 -7.32 -0.54 7.12
CA LEU A 131 -7.05 -1.08 8.47
C LEU A 131 -6.00 -0.25 9.20
N SER A 132 -4.89 0.10 8.54
CA SER A 132 -3.86 0.96 9.12
C SER A 132 -4.41 2.34 9.53
N ARG A 133 -5.20 3.00 8.68
CA ARG A 133 -5.84 4.29 9.02
C ARG A 133 -6.79 4.18 10.22
N PHE A 134 -7.56 3.09 10.28
CA PHE A 134 -8.44 2.82 11.43
C PHE A 134 -7.66 2.60 12.73
N THR A 135 -6.59 1.82 12.66
CA THR A 135 -5.73 1.55 13.82
C THR A 135 -5.09 2.83 14.34
N LEU A 136 -4.55 3.66 13.45
CA LEU A 136 -3.97 4.96 13.83
C LEU A 136 -5.00 5.88 14.47
N ARG A 137 -6.22 5.94 13.93
CA ARG A 137 -7.30 6.73 14.52
C ARG A 137 -7.63 6.25 15.95
N ASN A 138 -7.78 4.95 16.15
CA ASN A 138 -8.02 4.37 17.49
C ASN A 138 -6.88 4.70 18.47
N ILE A 139 -5.63 4.62 18.03
CA ILE A 139 -4.47 4.99 18.85
C ILE A 139 -4.56 6.46 19.28
N HIS A 140 -4.85 7.37 18.34
CA HIS A 140 -5.00 8.79 18.66
C HIS A 140 -6.16 9.06 19.62
N GLU A 141 -7.30 8.44 19.40
CA GLU A 141 -8.47 8.56 20.29
C GLU A 141 -8.15 8.06 21.70
N ASN A 142 -7.53 6.89 21.84
CA ASN A 142 -7.13 6.35 23.13
C ASN A 142 -6.11 7.24 23.86
N LEU A 143 -5.12 7.75 23.11
CA LEU A 143 -4.12 8.65 23.67
C LEU A 143 -4.74 9.98 24.13
N PHE A 144 -5.66 10.53 23.35
CA PHE A 144 -6.41 11.73 23.69
C PHE A 144 -7.18 11.55 25.03
N TRP A 145 -7.92 10.46 25.19
CA TRP A 145 -8.64 10.17 26.42
C TRP A 145 -7.72 9.97 27.60
N ALA A 146 -6.59 9.27 27.40
CA ALA A 146 -5.59 9.10 28.46
C ALA A 146 -4.99 10.43 28.94
N PHE A 147 -4.71 11.35 28.00
CA PHE A 147 -4.21 12.69 28.38
C PHE A 147 -5.26 13.54 29.06
N ILE A 148 -6.49 13.57 28.56
CA ILE A 148 -7.59 14.33 29.17
C ILE A 148 -7.87 13.85 30.58
N TYR A 149 -7.92 12.52 30.77
CA TYR A 149 -8.11 11.95 32.11
C TYR A 149 -7.04 12.44 33.09
N ASN A 150 -5.77 12.45 32.68
CA ASN A 150 -4.68 12.94 33.51
C ASN A 150 -4.72 14.45 33.73
N ILE A 151 -5.03 15.25 32.70
CA ILE A 151 -5.13 16.72 32.79
C ILE A 151 -6.24 17.14 33.76
N ILE A 152 -7.34 16.42 33.81
CA ILE A 152 -8.47 16.70 34.73
C ILE A 152 -8.24 16.02 36.06
N GLY A 153 -7.84 14.76 36.09
CA GLY A 153 -7.71 13.94 37.29
C GLY A 153 -6.60 14.38 38.22
N ILE A 154 -5.44 14.77 37.71
CA ILE A 154 -4.30 15.18 38.52
C ILE A 154 -4.60 16.49 39.29
N PRO A 155 -5.09 17.58 38.71
CA PRO A 155 -5.46 18.79 39.41
C PRO A 155 -6.61 18.55 40.41
N LEU A 156 -7.55 17.69 40.04
CA LEU A 156 -8.67 17.31 40.93
C LEU A 156 -8.17 16.55 42.16
N ALA A 157 -7.28 15.58 41.98
CA ALA A 157 -6.65 14.83 43.07
C ALA A 157 -5.73 15.70 43.94
N ALA A 158 -5.03 16.66 43.33
CA ALA A 158 -4.19 17.63 44.01
C ALA A 158 -4.99 18.69 44.81
N GLY A 159 -6.32 18.67 44.74
CA GLY A 159 -7.17 19.60 45.48
C GLY A 159 -7.21 21.02 44.95
N VAL A 160 -6.79 21.27 43.71
CA VAL A 160 -6.79 22.62 43.12
C VAL A 160 -8.20 23.24 43.11
N TRP A 161 -9.23 22.44 43.10
CA TRP A 161 -10.64 22.88 43.06
C TRP A 161 -11.26 23.05 44.47
N ILE A 162 -10.56 22.64 45.53
CA ILE A 162 -11.07 22.78 46.91
C ILE A 162 -11.36 24.25 47.27
N PRO A 163 -10.45 25.22 47.01
CA PRO A 163 -10.67 26.61 47.36
C PRO A 163 -11.80 27.29 46.55
N ILE A 164 -12.15 26.74 45.36
CA ILE A 164 -13.13 27.31 44.46
C ILE A 164 -14.51 26.70 44.64
N PHE A 165 -14.60 25.38 44.81
CA PHE A 165 -15.88 24.64 44.87
C PHE A 165 -16.10 23.85 46.14
N GLY A 166 -15.13 23.78 47.04
CA GLY A 166 -15.24 22.99 48.30
C GLY A 166 -15.31 21.46 48.07
N TRP A 167 -14.97 20.99 46.88
CA TRP A 167 -15.07 19.56 46.51
C TRP A 167 -13.82 18.82 46.92
N THR A 168 -13.98 17.83 47.81
CA THR A 168 -12.93 16.88 48.16
C THR A 168 -13.25 15.53 47.50
N LEU A 169 -12.30 14.99 46.72
CA LEU A 169 -12.39 13.63 46.23
C LEU A 169 -12.07 12.68 47.38
N ASN A 170 -13.03 11.84 47.71
CA ASN A 170 -12.79 10.73 48.61
C ASN A 170 -11.96 9.68 47.86
N PRO A 171 -10.79 9.23 48.37
CA PRO A 171 -9.92 8.29 47.67
C PRO A 171 -10.49 6.86 47.50
N MET A 172 -11.76 6.67 47.78
CA MET A 172 -12.47 5.41 47.64
C MET A 172 -13.28 5.27 46.34
N PHE A 173 -13.14 6.17 45.36
CA PHE A 173 -13.74 6.02 44.04
C PHE A 173 -12.69 5.79 42.97
#